data_cf77e3f7db7444c0cc59342cfa9134d7
#
_entry.id   cf77e3f7db7444c0cc59342cfa9134d7
#
_cell.length_a   1.000
_cell.length_b   1.000
_cell.length_c   1.000
_cell.angle_alpha   90.00
_cell.angle_beta   90.00
_cell.angle_gamma   90.00
#
_symmetry.space_group_name_H-M   'P 1'
#
loop_
_entity.id
_entity.type
_entity.pdbx_description
1 polymer ?
#
loop_
_entity_poly.entity_id
_entity_poly.type
_entity_poly.pdbx_seq_one_letter_code
_entity_poly.pdbx_strand_id
1 'polypeptide(L)'
;MATLYKNRGVWYITTSYDNQRLTRSLRTKDKQVAKKLKPVVELELLEELTGVKTRKRNLSFDEIVNKYLSTKHNWTSRTRELNTQILTAYISGKPLPAHPTTKAIHTRVINICWNWGLKQGLITKAYKLEGDTKGESRNRVLSDSELKTLLNEIRDN
;
A
#
# COMPACT_ATOMS: atom_id res chain seq x y z
N MET A 1 -25.16 -23.19 0.95
CA MET A 1 -24.01 -23.58 0.12
C MET A 1 -24.14 -22.98 -1.27
N ALA A 2 -23.08 -22.37 -1.77
CA ALA A 2 -23.10 -21.77 -3.10
C ALA A 2 -22.85 -22.83 -4.19
N THR A 3 -23.61 -22.72 -5.27
CA THR A 3 -23.54 -23.62 -6.44
C THR A 3 -22.98 -22.88 -7.65
N LEU A 4 -22.04 -23.51 -8.36
CA LEU A 4 -21.55 -23.02 -9.64
C LEU A 4 -22.32 -23.67 -10.78
N TYR A 5 -22.75 -22.87 -11.75
CA TYR A 5 -23.33 -23.39 -12.99
C TYR A 5 -22.90 -22.55 -14.20
N LYS A 6 -23.03 -23.14 -15.38
CA LYS A 6 -22.64 -22.49 -16.64
C LYS A 6 -23.89 -22.12 -17.42
N ASN A 7 -23.99 -20.85 -17.83
CA ASN A 7 -25.07 -20.37 -18.68
C ASN A 7 -24.48 -19.55 -19.84
N ARG A 8 -24.88 -19.88 -21.07
CA ARG A 8 -24.40 -19.23 -22.31
C ARG A 8 -22.87 -19.10 -22.37
N GLY A 9 -22.15 -20.14 -21.90
CA GLY A 9 -20.68 -20.18 -21.92
C GLY A 9 -20.00 -19.49 -20.74
N VAL A 10 -20.69 -18.72 -19.91
CA VAL A 10 -20.16 -17.99 -18.74
C VAL A 10 -20.52 -18.70 -17.46
N TRP A 11 -19.61 -18.71 -16.47
CA TRP A 11 -19.85 -19.26 -15.15
C TRP A 11 -20.59 -18.27 -14.24
N TYR A 12 -21.53 -18.81 -13.49
CA TYR A 12 -22.34 -18.10 -12.48
C TYR A 12 -22.23 -18.82 -11.15
N ILE A 13 -22.36 -18.06 -10.09
CA ILE A 13 -22.49 -18.53 -8.72
C ILE A 13 -23.86 -18.17 -8.17
N THR A 14 -24.49 -19.10 -7.50
CA THR A 14 -25.76 -18.89 -6.82
C THR A 14 -25.61 -19.28 -5.35
N THR A 15 -26.10 -18.44 -4.48
CA THR A 15 -26.17 -18.69 -3.04
C THR A 15 -27.60 -18.41 -2.55
N SER A 16 -28.08 -19.21 -1.60
CA SER A 16 -29.37 -19.02 -0.94
C SER A 16 -29.19 -19.02 0.57
N TYR A 17 -29.91 -18.10 1.21
CA TYR A 17 -29.98 -17.97 2.67
C TYR A 17 -31.35 -17.43 3.03
N ASP A 18 -32.01 -18.00 4.05
CA ASP A 18 -33.30 -17.58 4.57
C ASP A 18 -34.37 -17.33 3.47
N ASN A 19 -34.59 -18.33 2.61
CA ASN A 19 -35.49 -18.26 1.44
C ASN A 19 -35.17 -17.19 0.38
N GLN A 20 -34.11 -16.43 0.55
CA GLN A 20 -33.62 -15.49 -0.45
C GLN A 20 -32.51 -16.14 -1.28
N ARG A 21 -32.47 -15.86 -2.58
CA ARG A 21 -31.50 -16.40 -3.52
C ARG A 21 -30.85 -15.29 -4.32
N LEU A 22 -29.52 -15.22 -4.28
CA LEU A 22 -28.74 -14.32 -5.11
C LEU A 22 -27.91 -15.10 -6.11
N THR A 23 -27.79 -14.53 -7.30
CA THR A 23 -27.00 -15.08 -8.40
C THR A 23 -26.09 -13.99 -8.97
N ARG A 24 -24.82 -14.31 -9.17
CA ARG A 24 -23.83 -13.37 -9.74
C ARG A 24 -23.01 -14.04 -10.85
N SER A 25 -22.80 -13.30 -11.93
CA SER A 25 -21.90 -13.75 -13.00
C SER A 25 -20.43 -13.61 -12.56
N LEU A 26 -19.64 -14.64 -12.81
CA LEU A 26 -18.19 -14.64 -12.57
C LEU A 26 -17.40 -14.05 -13.75
N ARG A 27 -18.11 -13.68 -14.84
CA ARG A 27 -17.52 -13.10 -16.06
C ARG A 27 -16.36 -13.92 -16.66
N THR A 28 -16.33 -15.22 -16.38
CA THR A 28 -15.31 -16.13 -16.89
C THR A 28 -15.95 -17.33 -17.60
N LYS A 29 -15.28 -17.82 -18.64
CA LYS A 29 -15.64 -19.07 -19.34
C LYS A 29 -14.86 -20.26 -18.80
N ASP A 30 -13.77 -20.00 -18.06
CA ASP A 30 -12.87 -21.01 -17.51
C ASP A 30 -13.37 -21.55 -16.16
N LYS A 31 -13.49 -22.89 -16.07
CA LYS A 31 -13.93 -23.61 -14.87
C LYS A 31 -12.94 -23.48 -13.70
N GLN A 32 -11.63 -23.46 -14.00
CA GLN A 32 -10.60 -23.37 -12.98
C GLN A 32 -10.62 -21.99 -12.30
N VAL A 33 -10.74 -20.94 -13.10
CA VAL A 33 -10.88 -19.55 -12.62
C VAL A 33 -12.16 -19.41 -11.81
N ALA A 34 -13.29 -19.97 -12.29
CA ALA A 34 -14.56 -19.95 -11.56
C ALA A 34 -14.47 -20.63 -10.19
N LYS A 35 -13.76 -21.78 -10.11
CA LYS A 35 -13.52 -22.47 -8.83
C LYS A 35 -12.70 -21.63 -7.85
N LYS A 36 -11.67 -20.93 -8.35
CA LYS A 36 -10.82 -20.04 -7.52
C LYS A 36 -11.59 -18.81 -7.01
N LEU A 37 -12.49 -18.26 -7.82
CA LEU A 37 -13.32 -17.11 -7.46
C LEU A 37 -14.50 -17.47 -6.54
N LYS A 38 -14.94 -18.75 -6.56
CA LYS A 38 -16.10 -19.20 -5.80
C LYS A 38 -16.07 -18.77 -4.33
N PRO A 39 -15.03 -19.03 -3.52
CA PRO A 39 -15.05 -18.72 -2.09
C PRO A 39 -15.16 -17.21 -1.82
N VAL A 40 -14.56 -16.38 -2.66
CA VAL A 40 -14.59 -14.92 -2.51
C VAL A 40 -15.98 -14.37 -2.80
N VAL A 41 -16.58 -14.77 -3.94
CA VAL A 41 -17.89 -14.28 -4.36
C VAL A 41 -19.01 -14.89 -3.51
N GLU A 42 -18.86 -16.11 -3.01
CA GLU A 42 -19.78 -16.73 -2.06
C GLU A 42 -19.87 -15.92 -0.77
N LEU A 43 -18.73 -15.48 -0.22
CA LEU A 43 -18.67 -14.63 0.96
C LEU A 43 -19.37 -13.29 0.73
N GLU A 44 -19.09 -12.63 -0.40
CA GLU A 44 -19.74 -11.36 -0.76
C GLU A 44 -21.26 -11.49 -0.89
N LEU A 45 -21.75 -12.59 -1.50
CA LEU A 45 -23.18 -12.85 -1.63
C LEU A 45 -23.84 -13.16 -0.28
N LEU A 46 -23.14 -13.87 0.60
CA LEU A 46 -23.62 -14.13 1.97
C LEU A 46 -23.68 -12.83 2.78
N GLU A 47 -22.68 -11.97 2.68
CA GLU A 47 -22.70 -10.64 3.31
C GLU A 47 -23.91 -9.80 2.83
N GLU A 48 -24.22 -9.88 1.54
CA GLU A 48 -25.35 -9.18 0.93
C GLU A 48 -26.69 -9.73 1.42
N LEU A 49 -26.83 -11.07 1.53
CA LEU A 49 -28.04 -11.75 2.00
C LEU A 49 -28.28 -11.57 3.50
N THR A 50 -27.22 -11.62 4.30
CA THR A 50 -27.34 -11.57 5.77
C THR A 50 -27.29 -10.15 6.32
N GLY A 51 -26.86 -9.16 5.51
CA GLY A 51 -26.57 -7.81 5.96
C GLY A 51 -25.35 -7.72 6.91
N VAL A 52 -24.73 -8.85 7.22
CA VAL A 52 -23.54 -8.93 8.07
C VAL A 52 -22.32 -8.73 7.21
N LYS A 53 -21.79 -7.50 7.20
CA LYS A 53 -20.48 -7.24 6.56
C LYS A 53 -19.41 -7.90 7.42
N THR A 54 -18.73 -8.91 6.88
CA THR A 54 -17.48 -9.39 7.48
C THR A 54 -16.53 -8.19 7.49
N ARG A 55 -16.26 -7.68 8.69
CA ARG A 55 -15.30 -6.58 8.84
C ARG A 55 -13.98 -7.10 8.27
N LYS A 56 -13.55 -6.60 7.11
CA LYS A 56 -12.16 -6.75 6.67
C LYS A 56 -11.32 -6.26 7.84
N ARG A 57 -10.58 -7.19 8.47
CA ARG A 57 -9.74 -6.85 9.62
C ARG A 57 -8.70 -5.85 9.12
N ASN A 58 -8.87 -4.58 9.46
CA ASN A 58 -7.85 -3.59 9.19
C ASN A 58 -6.60 -3.98 9.97
N LEU A 59 -5.52 -4.23 9.26
CA LEU A 59 -4.24 -4.50 9.89
C LEU A 59 -3.74 -3.25 10.63
N SER A 60 -3.02 -3.45 11.72
CA SER A 60 -2.28 -2.39 12.40
C SER A 60 -1.16 -1.86 11.50
N PHE A 61 -0.64 -0.66 11.81
CA PHE A 61 0.45 -0.10 11.02
C PHE A 61 1.71 -0.96 11.07
N ASP A 62 2.02 -1.54 12.22
CA ASP A 62 3.16 -2.45 12.41
C ASP A 62 3.06 -3.68 11.50
N GLU A 63 1.86 -4.29 11.42
CA GLU A 63 1.63 -5.44 10.53
C GLU A 63 1.77 -5.04 9.05
N ILE A 64 1.34 -3.83 8.69
CA ILE A 64 1.51 -3.28 7.33
C ILE A 64 2.98 -3.07 7.02
N VAL A 65 3.74 -2.45 7.94
CA VAL A 65 5.17 -2.19 7.77
C VAL A 65 5.94 -3.49 7.61
N ASN A 66 5.68 -4.49 8.45
CA ASN A 66 6.31 -5.80 8.34
C ASN A 66 6.08 -6.46 6.97
N LYS A 67 4.85 -6.41 6.47
CA LYS A 67 4.51 -6.91 5.13
C LYS A 67 5.15 -6.06 4.02
N TYR A 68 5.17 -4.74 4.19
CA TYR A 68 5.77 -3.81 3.24
C TYR A 68 7.27 -4.04 3.09
N LEU A 69 8.01 -4.15 4.18
CA LEU A 69 9.45 -4.38 4.18
C LEU A 69 9.84 -5.79 3.70
N SER A 70 8.97 -6.80 3.90
CA SER A 70 9.19 -8.16 3.40
C SER A 70 8.89 -8.32 1.91
N THR A 71 8.13 -7.39 1.32
CA THR A 71 7.82 -7.41 -0.11
C THR A 71 9.06 -7.02 -0.92
N LYS A 72 9.21 -7.63 -2.11
CA LYS A 72 10.29 -7.27 -3.03
C LYS A 72 10.03 -5.88 -3.66
N HIS A 73 10.93 -4.95 -3.41
CA HIS A 73 10.94 -3.62 -4.01
C HIS A 73 12.21 -3.41 -4.83
N ASN A 74 12.14 -2.55 -5.86
CA ASN A 74 13.32 -2.15 -6.64
C ASN A 74 14.12 -1.06 -5.92
N TRP A 75 14.49 -1.32 -4.66
CA TRP A 75 15.28 -0.39 -3.86
C TRP A 75 16.75 -0.73 -3.89
N THR A 76 17.58 0.29 -3.83
CA THR A 76 18.99 0.12 -3.47
C THR A 76 19.10 -0.30 -1.99
N SER A 77 20.22 -0.91 -1.60
CA SER A 77 20.46 -1.29 -0.19
C SER A 77 20.33 -0.08 0.74
N ARG A 78 20.84 1.07 0.34
CA ARG A 78 20.76 2.32 1.12
C ARG A 78 19.32 2.82 1.28
N THR A 79 18.51 2.74 0.23
CA THR A 79 17.08 3.12 0.30
C THR A 79 16.30 2.18 1.21
N ARG A 80 16.58 0.88 1.16
CA ARG A 80 15.95 -0.12 2.03
C ARG A 80 16.28 0.17 3.49
N GLU A 81 17.55 0.40 3.80
CA GLU A 81 18.00 0.72 5.15
C GLU A 81 17.30 1.96 5.71
N LEU A 82 17.30 3.06 4.93
CA LEU A 82 16.67 4.32 5.31
C LEU A 82 15.16 4.13 5.57
N ASN A 83 14.45 3.48 4.66
CA ASN A 83 13.01 3.24 4.82
C ASN A 83 12.72 2.38 6.05
N THR A 84 13.55 1.36 6.32
CA THR A 84 13.43 0.52 7.51
C THR A 84 13.62 1.35 8.77
N GLN A 85 14.67 2.16 8.84
CA GLN A 85 14.94 3.03 9.99
C GLN A 85 13.79 4.00 10.27
N ILE A 86 13.26 4.67 9.24
CA ILE A 86 12.15 5.61 9.36
C ILE A 86 10.88 4.92 9.87
N LEU A 87 10.50 3.81 9.25
CA LEU A 87 9.27 3.10 9.59
C LEU A 87 9.36 2.48 11.00
N THR A 88 10.48 1.90 11.36
CA THR A 88 10.71 1.34 12.72
C THR A 88 10.69 2.44 13.78
N ALA A 89 11.31 3.59 13.50
CA ALA A 89 11.29 4.73 14.42
C ALA A 89 9.85 5.24 14.65
N TYR A 90 9.06 5.31 13.59
CA TYR A 90 7.66 5.75 13.69
C TYR A 90 6.80 4.77 14.49
N ILE A 91 6.94 3.44 14.27
CA ILE A 91 6.26 2.40 15.06
C ILE A 91 6.64 2.49 16.55
N SER A 92 7.92 2.77 16.85
CA SER A 92 8.41 2.94 18.23
C SER A 92 7.92 4.22 18.91
N GLY A 93 7.05 5.02 18.25
CA GLY A 93 6.53 6.26 18.80
C GLY A 93 7.53 7.41 18.84
N LYS A 94 8.67 7.31 18.14
CA LYS A 94 9.63 8.43 18.08
C LYS A 94 9.01 9.61 17.33
N PRO A 95 9.19 10.85 17.84
CA PRO A 95 8.70 12.05 17.16
C PRO A 95 9.36 12.23 15.79
N LEU A 96 8.64 12.85 14.87
CA LEU A 96 9.20 13.22 13.59
C LEU A 96 10.35 14.22 13.76
N PRO A 97 11.38 14.17 12.90
CA PRO A 97 12.50 15.12 12.95
C PRO A 97 12.01 16.56 12.87
N ALA A 98 12.69 17.45 13.61
CA ALA A 98 12.37 18.89 13.63
C ALA A 98 12.75 19.59 12.31
N HIS A 99 13.83 19.13 11.65
CA HIS A 99 14.30 19.75 10.41
C HIS A 99 13.32 19.54 9.26
N PRO A 100 12.84 20.59 8.56
CA PRO A 100 11.76 20.52 7.59
C PRO A 100 11.99 19.48 6.48
N THR A 101 13.18 19.48 5.85
CA THR A 101 13.53 18.57 4.78
C THR A 101 13.53 17.11 5.25
N THR A 102 14.08 16.84 6.44
CA THR A 102 14.11 15.49 7.01
C THR A 102 12.70 15.02 7.38
N LYS A 103 11.90 15.91 8.00
CA LYS A 103 10.50 15.66 8.31
C LYS A 103 9.70 15.30 7.06
N ALA A 104 9.89 16.07 5.97
CA ALA A 104 9.23 15.81 4.69
C ALA A 104 9.58 14.42 4.11
N ILE A 105 10.84 13.98 4.24
CA ILE A 105 11.26 12.62 3.81
C ILE A 105 10.55 11.57 4.65
N HIS A 106 10.52 11.71 5.98
CA HIS A 106 9.84 10.76 6.87
C HIS A 106 8.34 10.69 6.58
N THR A 107 7.67 11.84 6.47
CA THR A 107 6.24 11.94 6.12
C THR A 107 5.94 11.21 4.81
N ARG A 108 6.78 11.41 3.79
CA ARG A 108 6.62 10.74 2.49
C ARG A 108 6.73 9.23 2.61
N VAL A 109 7.74 8.71 3.29
CA VAL A 109 7.96 7.26 3.45
C VAL A 109 6.79 6.60 4.18
N ILE A 110 6.32 7.21 5.29
CA ILE A 110 5.19 6.71 6.08
C ILE A 110 3.91 6.71 5.23
N ASN A 111 3.64 7.80 4.51
CA ASN A 111 2.46 7.91 3.65
C ASN A 111 2.49 6.93 2.47
N ILE A 112 3.67 6.63 1.92
CA ILE A 112 3.84 5.59 0.89
C ILE A 112 3.48 4.21 1.45
N CYS A 113 3.92 3.88 2.68
CA CYS A 113 3.59 2.62 3.33
C CYS A 113 2.08 2.48 3.57
N TRP A 114 1.40 3.52 4.07
CA TRP A 114 -0.05 3.56 4.22
C TRP A 114 -0.79 3.35 2.89
N ASN A 115 -0.36 4.06 1.83
CA ASN A 115 -0.95 3.91 0.50
C ASN A 115 -0.75 2.50 -0.07
N TRP A 116 0.40 1.89 0.18
CA TRP A 116 0.66 0.51 -0.21
C TRP A 116 -0.29 -0.45 0.51
N GLY A 117 -0.46 -0.31 1.83
CA GLY A 117 -1.41 -1.11 2.60
C GLY A 117 -2.85 -1.00 2.08
N LEU A 118 -3.28 0.22 1.69
CA LEU A 118 -4.58 0.45 1.07
C LEU A 118 -4.69 -0.24 -0.30
N LYS A 119 -3.67 -0.11 -1.15
CA LYS A 119 -3.64 -0.77 -2.48
C LYS A 119 -3.65 -2.30 -2.39
N GLN A 120 -3.04 -2.86 -1.36
CA GLN A 120 -3.06 -4.31 -1.09
C GLN A 120 -4.37 -4.79 -0.43
N GLY A 121 -5.30 -3.89 -0.14
CA GLY A 121 -6.56 -4.24 0.53
C GLY A 121 -6.38 -4.68 1.98
N LEU A 122 -5.25 -4.37 2.62
CA LEU A 122 -4.95 -4.70 4.01
C LEU A 122 -5.70 -3.78 4.99
N ILE A 123 -6.09 -2.62 4.54
CA ILE A 123 -6.84 -1.60 5.27
C ILE A 123 -7.89 -0.97 4.35
N THR A 124 -8.93 -0.42 4.95
CA THR A 124 -10.01 0.28 4.22
C THR A 124 -9.73 1.77 4.06
N LYS A 125 -8.90 2.36 4.93
CA LYS A 125 -8.54 3.79 4.93
C LYS A 125 -7.08 3.96 5.29
N ALA A 126 -6.35 4.79 4.53
CA ALA A 126 -4.98 5.17 4.86
C ALA A 126 -4.99 6.36 5.83
N TYR A 127 -4.23 6.26 6.93
CA TYR A 127 -4.04 7.32 7.92
C TYR A 127 -2.77 8.11 7.59
N LYS A 128 -2.88 8.98 6.59
CA LYS A 128 -1.75 9.77 6.13
C LYS A 128 -1.39 10.85 7.14
N LEU A 129 -0.10 11.07 7.29
CA LEU A 129 0.41 12.23 8.00
C LEU A 129 0.21 13.49 7.15
N GLU A 130 -0.26 14.55 7.80
CA GLU A 130 -0.36 15.87 7.19
C GLU A 130 1.01 16.57 7.21
N GLY A 131 1.24 17.42 6.24
CA GLY A 131 2.46 18.23 6.11
C GLY A 131 3.12 18.12 4.74
N ASP A 132 4.14 18.93 4.54
CA ASP A 132 4.89 18.95 3.30
C ASP A 132 5.63 17.64 3.08
N THR A 133 5.49 17.13 1.85
CA THR A 133 6.24 15.97 1.36
C THR A 133 7.43 16.37 0.49
N LYS A 134 7.59 17.67 0.25
CA LYS A 134 8.74 18.26 -0.44
C LYS A 134 9.61 18.97 0.60
N GLY A 135 10.90 18.67 0.60
CA GLY A 135 11.85 19.44 1.40
C GLY A 135 12.09 20.83 0.78
N GLU A 136 12.63 21.72 1.58
CA GLU A 136 13.11 23.00 1.07
C GLU A 136 14.26 22.78 0.07
N SER A 137 14.18 23.47 -1.06
CA SER A 137 15.27 23.47 -2.03
C SER A 137 16.46 24.24 -1.45
N ARG A 138 17.67 23.75 -1.69
CA ARG A 138 18.86 24.51 -1.34
C ARG A 138 19.00 25.69 -2.31
N ASN A 139 18.86 26.91 -1.80
CA ASN A 139 19.03 28.15 -2.59
C ASN A 139 20.49 28.59 -2.66
N ARG A 140 21.44 27.79 -2.14
CA ARG A 140 22.85 28.11 -2.23
C ARG A 140 23.37 27.76 -3.61
N VAL A 141 23.64 28.79 -4.40
CA VAL A 141 24.41 28.71 -5.63
C VAL A 141 25.85 29.11 -5.28
N LEU A 142 26.82 28.35 -5.77
CA LEU A 142 28.24 28.72 -5.63
C LEU A 142 28.47 30.08 -6.32
N SER A 143 29.13 30.99 -5.65
CA SER A 143 29.61 32.22 -6.29
C SER A 143 30.70 31.89 -7.31
N ASP A 144 30.92 32.80 -8.26
CA ASP A 144 32.00 32.62 -9.27
C ASP A 144 33.41 32.47 -8.66
N SER A 145 33.63 33.12 -7.50
CA SER A 145 34.86 32.97 -6.74
C SER A 145 35.01 31.58 -6.11
N GLU A 146 33.97 31.07 -5.47
CA GLU A 146 33.96 29.72 -4.89
C GLU A 146 34.12 28.64 -5.99
N LEU A 147 33.45 28.83 -7.13
CA LEU A 147 33.57 27.93 -8.27
C LEU A 147 35.01 27.91 -8.82
N LYS A 148 35.65 29.09 -8.96
CA LYS A 148 37.07 29.21 -9.39
C LYS A 148 38.03 28.53 -8.42
N THR A 149 37.83 28.72 -7.10
CA THR A 149 38.63 28.06 -6.07
C THR A 149 38.52 26.53 -6.18
N LEU A 150 37.31 26.02 -6.31
CA LEU A 150 37.03 24.60 -6.40
C LEU A 150 37.64 23.98 -7.69
N LEU A 151 37.58 24.70 -8.81
CA LEU A 151 38.17 24.27 -10.07
C LEU A 151 39.73 24.27 -10.03
N ASN A 152 40.33 25.22 -9.30
CA ASN A 152 41.78 25.26 -9.12
C ASN A 152 42.25 24.07 -8.24
N GLU A 153 41.55 23.78 -7.13
CA GLU A 153 41.91 22.65 -6.27
C GLU A 153 41.77 21.28 -6.98
N ILE A 154 40.79 21.12 -7.88
CA ILE A 154 40.67 19.90 -8.70
C ILE A 154 41.77 19.79 -9.75
N ARG A 155 42.30 20.91 -10.23
CA ARG A 155 43.33 20.94 -11.27
C ARG A 155 44.72 20.67 -10.71
N ASP A 156 44.95 20.95 -9.42
CA ASP A 156 46.24 20.81 -8.74
C ASP A 156 46.42 19.45 -8.04
N ASN A 157 45.40 18.55 -8.11
CA ASN A 157 45.41 17.16 -7.67
C ASN A 157 45.37 16.20 -8.87
#